data_9cf5d397c2dedf23155ba2ddc457d1a8
#
_entry.id   9cf5d397c2dedf23155ba2ddc457d1a8
#
_cell.length_a   1.000
_cell.length_b   1.000
_cell.length_c   1.000
_cell.angle_alpha   90.00
_cell.angle_beta   90.00
_cell.angle_gamma   90.00
#
_symmetry.space_group_name_H-M   'P 1'
#
loop_
_entity.id
_entity.type
_entity.pdbx_description
1 polymer ?
#
loop_
_entity_poly.entity_id
_entity_poly.type
_entity_poly.pdbx_seq_one_letter_code
_entity_poly.pdbx_strand_id
1 'polypeptide(L)'
;MKNLLIDSRIRKEENEYLSQYFTVIKIPLSKDVYEEISGHSDIFYCKLQDKMICAPNAPIKEKNFIIGDSKVEKTYPKDIPYNACEIGSLIIGSKYTDKKINTNIIVKQGYTKCSICVTSPNSCITSDISIAKKLKENGIDSTYIEENNIRLLKKDATCSNMKGFIGGASFVFDNKFVLFGDIEKLESKEKIKEHIKKYNLQLIDFKGLEVHDYGGAIEY
;
A
#
# COMPACT_ATOMS: atom_id res chain seq x y z
N MET A 1 10.80 -5.66 -18.56
CA MET A 1 9.55 -5.31 -17.84
C MET A 1 9.87 -5.45 -16.36
N LYS A 2 9.50 -4.47 -15.52
CA LYS A 2 9.72 -4.53 -14.08
C LYS A 2 8.75 -5.51 -13.43
N ASN A 3 9.12 -6.05 -12.28
CA ASN A 3 8.25 -6.94 -11.50
C ASN A 3 7.30 -6.11 -10.62
N LEU A 4 6.09 -6.64 -10.38
CA LEU A 4 5.09 -6.04 -9.48
C LEU A 4 4.54 -7.08 -8.53
N LEU A 5 4.84 -6.94 -7.24
CA LEU A 5 4.25 -7.75 -6.17
C LEU A 5 2.85 -7.24 -5.84
N ILE A 6 1.86 -8.12 -5.83
CA ILE A 6 0.48 -7.81 -5.46
C ILE A 6 -0.22 -9.03 -4.87
N ASP A 7 -1.26 -8.81 -4.09
CA ASP A 7 -2.12 -9.85 -3.51
C ASP A 7 -2.69 -10.79 -4.59
N SER A 8 -2.64 -12.10 -4.33
CA SER A 8 -3.15 -13.10 -5.29
C SER A 8 -4.66 -13.02 -5.54
N ARG A 9 -5.41 -12.33 -4.67
CA ARG A 9 -6.85 -12.10 -4.79
C ARG A 9 -7.21 -10.96 -5.77
N ILE A 10 -6.21 -10.34 -6.41
CA ILE A 10 -6.45 -9.32 -7.45
C ILE A 10 -7.40 -9.84 -8.53
N ARG A 11 -8.38 -9.04 -8.91
CA ARG A 11 -9.37 -9.37 -9.93
C ARG A 11 -8.75 -9.43 -11.32
N LYS A 12 -9.41 -10.14 -12.22
CA LYS A 12 -8.93 -10.40 -13.58
C LYS A 12 -8.69 -9.10 -14.35
N GLU A 13 -9.62 -8.17 -14.32
CA GLU A 13 -9.58 -6.90 -15.05
C GLU A 13 -8.39 -6.03 -14.60
N GLU A 14 -8.16 -5.96 -13.30
CA GLU A 14 -7.04 -5.22 -12.70
C GLU A 14 -5.71 -5.87 -13.06
N ASN A 15 -5.65 -7.20 -12.97
CA ASN A 15 -4.46 -7.96 -13.34
C ASN A 15 -4.12 -7.84 -14.84
N GLU A 16 -5.11 -7.92 -15.72
CA GLU A 16 -4.93 -7.75 -17.15
C GLU A 16 -4.41 -6.36 -17.50
N TYR A 17 -4.92 -5.32 -16.84
CA TYR A 17 -4.40 -3.97 -17.02
C TYR A 17 -2.93 -3.86 -16.58
N LEU A 18 -2.60 -4.34 -15.38
CA LEU A 18 -1.23 -4.26 -14.84
C LEU A 18 -0.24 -5.09 -15.65
N SER A 19 -0.67 -6.22 -16.20
CA SER A 19 0.17 -7.11 -17.02
C SER A 19 0.63 -6.47 -18.35
N GLN A 20 0.05 -5.35 -18.75
CA GLN A 20 0.52 -4.56 -19.90
C GLN A 20 1.82 -3.80 -19.59
N TYR A 21 2.11 -3.55 -18.31
CA TYR A 21 3.24 -2.72 -17.84
C TYR A 21 4.27 -3.51 -17.03
N PHE A 22 3.82 -4.58 -16.35
CA PHE A 22 4.63 -5.32 -15.39
C PHE A 22 4.58 -6.83 -15.60
N THR A 23 5.62 -7.52 -15.14
CA THR A 23 5.54 -8.93 -14.80
C THR A 23 4.84 -9.04 -13.43
N VAL A 24 3.54 -9.35 -13.42
CA VAL A 24 2.76 -9.40 -12.18
C VAL A 24 3.07 -10.68 -11.42
N ILE A 25 3.53 -10.53 -10.18
CA ILE A 25 3.88 -11.61 -9.27
C ILE A 25 2.86 -11.63 -8.13
N LYS A 26 2.01 -12.65 -8.12
CA LYS A 26 0.94 -12.81 -7.14
C LYS A 26 1.46 -13.40 -5.83
N ILE A 27 1.30 -12.68 -4.73
CA ILE A 27 1.69 -13.11 -3.39
C ILE A 27 0.67 -14.15 -2.89
N PRO A 28 1.09 -15.41 -2.61
CA PRO A 28 0.18 -16.40 -2.05
C PRO A 28 -0.25 -16.03 -0.63
N LEU A 29 -1.45 -16.47 -0.23
CA LEU A 29 -1.99 -16.17 1.09
C LEU A 29 -1.18 -16.88 2.18
N SER A 30 -0.62 -16.10 3.10
CA SER A 30 0.15 -16.59 4.23
C SER A 30 -0.75 -17.01 5.39
N LYS A 31 -0.32 -18.02 6.14
CA LYS A 31 -0.96 -18.44 7.39
C LYS A 31 -0.41 -17.68 8.62
N ASP A 32 0.64 -16.90 8.42
CA ASP A 32 1.36 -16.21 9.50
C ASP A 32 0.65 -14.94 9.99
N VAL A 33 -0.38 -14.48 9.27
CA VAL A 33 -1.22 -13.33 9.61
C VAL A 33 -2.69 -13.67 9.50
N TYR A 34 -3.58 -12.79 9.89
CA TYR A 34 -5.03 -13.00 9.69
C TYR A 34 -5.40 -12.87 8.21
N GLU A 35 -6.56 -13.46 7.85
CA GLU A 35 -6.90 -13.73 6.46
C GLU A 35 -6.98 -12.47 5.58
N GLU A 36 -7.48 -11.36 6.13
CA GLU A 36 -7.70 -10.13 5.38
C GLU A 36 -6.41 -9.54 4.80
N ILE A 37 -5.31 -9.64 5.52
CA ILE A 37 -4.00 -9.10 5.09
C ILE A 37 -3.03 -10.17 4.61
N SER A 38 -3.48 -11.41 4.46
CA SER A 38 -2.60 -12.57 4.24
C SER A 38 -1.84 -12.57 2.91
N GLY A 39 -2.32 -11.84 1.91
CA GLY A 39 -1.65 -11.65 0.61
C GLY A 39 -1.09 -10.24 0.39
N HIS A 40 -1.24 -9.34 1.37
CA HIS A 40 -0.85 -7.94 1.23
C HIS A 40 0.65 -7.78 1.06
N SER A 41 1.05 -7.02 0.03
CA SER A 41 2.46 -6.77 -0.25
C SER A 41 3.13 -5.98 0.87
N ASP A 42 2.49 -4.96 1.41
CA ASP A 42 3.02 -4.06 2.43
C ASP A 42 3.09 -4.64 3.84
N ILE A 43 2.59 -5.86 4.05
CA ILE A 43 2.76 -6.61 5.29
C ILE A 43 4.11 -7.33 5.33
N PHE A 44 4.57 -7.84 4.20
CA PHE A 44 5.77 -8.67 4.13
C PHE A 44 6.97 -7.95 3.51
N TYR A 45 6.74 -6.82 2.81
CA TYR A 45 7.75 -6.14 2.03
C TYR A 45 7.70 -4.63 2.23
N CYS A 46 8.89 -4.02 2.24
CA CYS A 46 9.07 -2.57 2.21
C CYS A 46 10.05 -2.20 1.09
N LYS A 47 9.60 -1.39 0.13
CA LYS A 47 10.45 -0.84 -0.93
C LYS A 47 10.97 0.54 -0.51
N LEU A 48 12.27 0.71 -0.50
CA LEU A 48 12.97 1.97 -0.25
C LEU A 48 13.95 2.22 -1.40
N GLN A 49 13.74 3.25 -2.22
CA GLN A 49 14.57 3.53 -3.41
C GLN A 49 14.85 2.24 -4.20
N ASP A 50 16.12 1.81 -4.22
CA ASP A 50 16.55 0.60 -4.94
C ASP A 50 16.60 -0.65 -4.06
N LYS A 51 16.18 -0.57 -2.80
CA LYS A 51 16.24 -1.69 -1.85
C LYS A 51 14.86 -2.27 -1.61
N MET A 52 14.75 -3.58 -1.77
CA MET A 52 13.59 -4.35 -1.30
C MET A 52 13.96 -5.05 -0.01
N ILE A 53 13.26 -4.69 1.08
CA ILE A 53 13.41 -5.33 2.39
C ILE A 53 12.20 -6.23 2.60
N CYS A 54 12.40 -7.47 3.00
CA CYS A 54 11.31 -8.41 3.23
C CYS A 54 11.43 -9.15 4.55
N ALA A 55 10.29 -9.62 5.05
CA ALA A 55 10.24 -10.47 6.24
C ALA A 55 11.02 -11.77 6.06
N PRO A 56 11.64 -12.34 7.13
CA PRO A 56 12.25 -13.67 7.08
C PRO A 56 11.29 -14.76 6.64
N ASN A 57 10.00 -14.59 6.89
CA ASN A 57 8.92 -15.50 6.47
C ASN A 57 8.05 -14.95 5.33
N ALA A 58 8.55 -13.98 4.56
CA ALA A 58 7.86 -13.51 3.37
C ALA A 58 7.61 -14.67 2.38
N PRO A 59 6.41 -14.75 1.76
CA PRO A 59 6.07 -15.83 0.84
C PRO A 59 6.96 -15.93 -0.39
N ILE A 60 7.48 -14.79 -0.86
CA ILE A 60 8.36 -14.69 -2.03
C ILE A 60 9.66 -14.02 -1.60
N LYS A 61 10.79 -14.59 -2.00
CA LYS A 61 12.12 -14.02 -1.74
C LYS A 61 12.97 -14.16 -2.97
N GLU A 62 13.66 -13.08 -3.31
CA GLU A 62 14.66 -13.08 -4.38
C GLU A 62 16.05 -12.80 -3.82
N LYS A 63 17.10 -13.13 -4.60
CA LYS A 63 18.49 -13.01 -4.15
C LYS A 63 18.91 -11.59 -3.78
N ASN A 64 18.29 -10.59 -4.41
CA ASN A 64 18.53 -9.17 -4.18
C ASN A 64 17.69 -8.56 -3.05
N PHE A 65 16.79 -9.33 -2.43
CA PHE A 65 16.02 -8.85 -1.29
C PHE A 65 16.84 -8.89 -0.02
N ILE A 66 16.77 -7.81 0.74
CA ILE A 66 17.36 -7.71 2.07
C ILE A 66 16.39 -8.37 3.05
N ILE A 67 16.83 -9.42 3.72
CA ILE A 67 16.02 -10.07 4.75
C ILE A 67 16.07 -9.22 6.02
N GLY A 68 14.91 -8.78 6.47
CA GLY A 68 14.74 -8.06 7.73
C GLY A 68 14.95 -8.94 8.96
N ASP A 69 14.92 -8.33 10.14
CA ASP A 69 15.16 -9.03 11.40
C ASP A 69 13.87 -9.53 12.05
N SER A 70 12.75 -8.87 11.75
CA SER A 70 11.45 -9.13 12.37
C SER A 70 10.65 -10.15 11.56
N LYS A 71 10.28 -11.27 12.18
CA LYS A 71 9.31 -12.21 11.62
C LYS A 71 7.91 -11.59 11.72
N VAL A 72 7.11 -11.70 10.64
CA VAL A 72 5.71 -11.30 10.65
C VAL A 72 4.89 -12.38 11.35
N GLU A 73 4.03 -11.99 12.28
CA GLU A 73 3.17 -12.86 13.07
C GLU A 73 1.73 -12.30 13.14
N LYS A 74 0.77 -13.14 13.53
CA LYS A 74 -0.66 -12.86 13.50
C LYS A 74 -1.12 -11.72 14.42
N THR A 75 -0.40 -11.49 15.51
CA THR A 75 -0.84 -10.57 16.57
C THR A 75 -0.19 -9.20 16.41
N TYR A 76 -1.00 -8.15 16.32
CA TYR A 76 -0.50 -6.77 16.36
C TYR A 76 0.34 -6.53 17.65
N PRO A 77 1.50 -5.87 17.55
CA PRO A 77 2.06 -5.16 16.38
C PRO A 77 3.06 -6.00 15.54
N LYS A 78 3.08 -7.29 15.68
CA LYS A 78 4.03 -8.16 14.96
C LYS A 78 3.65 -8.40 13.49
N ASP A 79 2.49 -7.96 13.08
CA ASP A 79 1.99 -8.01 11.70
C ASP A 79 2.39 -6.79 10.84
N ILE A 80 3.04 -5.78 11.43
CA ILE A 80 3.33 -4.50 10.76
C ILE A 80 4.82 -4.11 10.62
N PRO A 81 5.83 -4.94 10.89
CA PRO A 81 7.23 -4.50 10.86
C PRO A 81 7.69 -3.92 9.52
N TYR A 82 7.07 -4.33 8.41
CA TYR A 82 7.42 -3.89 7.05
C TYR A 82 6.47 -2.84 6.50
N ASN A 83 5.42 -2.49 7.25
CA ASN A 83 4.42 -1.51 6.84
C ASN A 83 4.94 -0.08 7.00
N ALA A 84 5.91 0.28 6.18
CA ALA A 84 6.56 1.58 6.11
C ALA A 84 6.68 2.03 4.66
N CYS A 85 6.81 3.33 4.42
CA CYS A 85 6.95 3.87 3.07
C CYS A 85 7.94 5.03 3.02
N GLU A 86 8.44 5.27 1.82
CA GLU A 86 9.31 6.40 1.50
C GLU A 86 8.55 7.46 0.71
N ILE A 87 8.75 8.73 1.09
CA ILE A 87 8.25 9.91 0.34
C ILE A 87 9.43 10.89 0.22
N GLY A 88 9.99 11.02 -0.98
CA GLY A 88 11.21 11.80 -1.19
C GLY A 88 12.38 11.23 -0.39
N SER A 89 12.93 12.01 0.55
CA SER A 89 14.00 11.58 1.46
C SER A 89 13.47 11.07 2.81
N LEU A 90 12.16 11.08 3.01
CA LEU A 90 11.54 10.71 4.28
C LEU A 90 11.09 9.26 4.27
N ILE A 91 11.52 8.50 5.27
CA ILE A 91 11.08 7.12 5.52
C ILE A 91 10.16 7.14 6.73
N ILE A 92 8.88 6.85 6.48
CA ILE A 92 7.80 6.93 7.46
C ILE A 92 7.45 5.52 7.93
N GLY A 93 7.39 5.33 9.23
CA GLY A 93 7.00 4.06 9.83
C GLY A 93 6.51 4.23 11.26
N SER A 94 6.17 3.14 11.91
CA SER A 94 5.80 3.10 13.32
C SER A 94 7.02 2.77 14.21
N LYS A 95 6.85 2.88 15.53
CA LYS A 95 7.88 2.42 16.49
C LYS A 95 8.18 0.91 16.43
N TYR A 96 7.35 0.15 15.70
CA TYR A 96 7.45 -1.30 15.54
C TYR A 96 8.06 -1.70 14.19
N THR A 97 8.42 -0.71 13.37
CA THR A 97 9.06 -0.96 12.07
C THR A 97 10.40 -1.67 12.25
N ASP A 98 10.69 -2.61 11.35
CA ASP A 98 11.93 -3.38 11.36
C ASP A 98 13.17 -2.47 11.33
N LYS A 99 14.20 -2.81 12.09
CA LYS A 99 15.39 -1.97 12.27
C LYS A 99 16.18 -1.74 10.98
N LYS A 100 16.06 -2.63 9.99
CA LYS A 100 16.69 -2.46 8.67
C LYS A 100 16.00 -1.40 7.81
N ILE A 101 14.78 -1.01 8.21
CA ILE A 101 14.06 0.13 7.65
C ILE A 101 14.37 1.34 8.54
N ASN A 102 15.36 2.13 8.15
CA ASN A 102 15.81 3.29 8.93
C ASN A 102 14.78 4.43 8.85
N THR A 103 13.68 4.30 9.60
CA THR A 103 12.62 5.32 9.66
C THR A 103 13.14 6.61 10.28
N ASN A 104 12.91 7.74 9.61
CA ASN A 104 13.22 9.07 10.13
C ASN A 104 11.98 9.86 10.57
N ILE A 105 10.78 9.38 10.21
CA ILE A 105 9.50 9.89 10.74
C ILE A 105 8.74 8.74 11.41
N ILE A 106 8.51 8.85 12.71
CA ILE A 106 7.73 7.89 13.49
C ILE A 106 6.30 8.42 13.64
N VAL A 107 5.33 7.57 13.28
CA VAL A 107 3.89 7.80 13.43
C VAL A 107 3.26 6.77 14.37
N LYS A 108 2.05 7.08 14.88
CA LYS A 108 1.34 6.16 15.76
C LYS A 108 0.64 5.04 15.00
N GLN A 109 0.21 5.30 13.76
CA GLN A 109 -0.47 4.33 12.90
C GLN A 109 0.50 3.21 12.52
N GLY A 110 0.18 1.97 12.92
CA GLY A 110 1.01 0.81 12.62
C GLY A 110 0.96 0.41 11.15
N TYR A 111 -0.22 0.46 10.54
CA TYR A 111 -0.41 0.22 9.11
C TYR A 111 -0.08 1.49 8.32
N THR A 112 1.16 1.94 8.44
CA THR A 112 1.62 3.23 7.90
C THR A 112 1.54 3.26 6.38
N LYS A 113 2.10 2.26 5.68
CA LYS A 113 2.08 2.18 4.20
C LYS A 113 0.66 1.98 3.69
N CYS A 114 -0.14 1.10 4.30
CA CYS A 114 -1.54 0.91 3.94
C CYS A 114 -2.32 2.24 4.00
N SER A 115 -2.00 3.09 4.97
CA SER A 115 -2.68 4.38 5.16
C SER A 115 -2.22 5.47 4.19
N ILE A 116 -1.12 5.28 3.44
CA ILE A 116 -0.49 6.31 2.59
C ILE A 116 -0.38 5.82 1.15
N CYS A 117 -1.00 6.55 0.21
CA CYS A 117 -0.68 6.47 -1.21
C CYS A 117 0.28 7.61 -1.57
N VAL A 118 1.52 7.30 -1.87
CA VAL A 118 2.52 8.27 -2.32
C VAL A 118 2.20 8.65 -3.76
N THR A 119 2.04 9.96 -4.03
CA THR A 119 1.62 10.48 -5.34
C THR A 119 2.74 11.22 -6.08
N SER A 120 3.74 11.68 -5.34
CA SER A 120 4.97 12.26 -5.88
C SER A 120 6.06 12.27 -4.79
N PRO A 121 7.31 12.64 -5.10
CA PRO A 121 8.37 12.76 -4.08
C PRO A 121 8.06 13.72 -2.92
N ASN A 122 7.04 14.57 -3.06
CA ASN A 122 6.66 15.57 -2.03
C ASN A 122 5.15 15.59 -1.75
N SER A 123 4.39 14.57 -2.19
CA SER A 123 2.95 14.53 -1.97
C SER A 123 2.39 13.13 -1.74
N CYS A 124 1.26 13.06 -1.03
CA CYS A 124 0.53 11.82 -0.81
C CYS A 124 -0.96 12.06 -0.51
N ILE A 125 -1.74 10.99 -0.63
CA ILE A 125 -3.09 10.90 -0.07
C ILE A 125 -3.03 9.95 1.14
N THR A 126 -3.69 10.29 2.24
CA THR A 126 -3.68 9.43 3.43
C THR A 126 -5.05 9.32 4.08
N SER A 127 -5.36 8.14 4.61
CA SER A 127 -6.56 7.87 5.41
C SER A 127 -6.38 8.18 6.91
N ASP A 128 -5.22 8.70 7.34
CA ASP A 128 -4.94 9.01 8.75
C ASP A 128 -4.62 10.49 8.94
N ILE A 129 -5.45 11.17 9.73
CA ILE A 129 -5.32 12.62 9.97
C ILE A 129 -4.03 12.98 10.74
N SER A 130 -3.54 12.09 11.61
CA SER A 130 -2.31 12.32 12.38
C SER A 130 -1.09 12.22 11.48
N ILE A 131 -1.11 11.27 10.54
CA ILE A 131 -0.11 11.16 9.47
C ILE A 131 -0.12 12.42 8.60
N ALA A 132 -1.31 12.85 8.13
CA ALA A 132 -1.42 14.04 7.30
C ALA A 132 -0.81 15.28 7.96
N LYS A 133 -1.08 15.52 9.25
CA LYS A 133 -0.48 16.62 10.01
C LYS A 133 1.03 16.49 10.09
N LYS A 134 1.51 15.30 10.48
CA LYS A 134 2.95 15.03 10.63
C LYS A 134 3.72 15.23 9.32
N LEU A 135 3.17 14.79 8.20
CA LEU A 135 3.78 14.95 6.90
C LEU A 135 3.82 16.43 6.44
N LYS A 136 2.73 17.19 6.69
CA LYS A 136 2.70 18.65 6.42
C LYS A 136 3.76 19.40 7.21
N GLU A 137 3.97 19.06 8.48
CA GLU A 137 5.03 19.63 9.32
C GLU A 137 6.44 19.37 8.76
N ASN A 138 6.59 18.34 7.93
CA ASN A 138 7.84 17.95 7.26
C ASN A 138 7.88 18.32 5.77
N GLY A 139 7.03 19.24 5.33
CA GLY A 139 7.05 19.79 3.97
C GLY A 139 6.40 18.91 2.90
N ILE A 140 5.70 17.84 3.28
CA ILE A 140 4.96 16.98 2.35
C ILE A 140 3.53 17.49 2.20
N ASP A 141 3.09 17.71 0.96
CA ASP A 141 1.69 18.03 0.68
C ASP A 141 0.84 16.75 0.81
N SER A 142 0.17 16.64 1.95
CA SER A 142 -0.65 15.47 2.28
C SER A 142 -2.14 15.81 2.25
N THR A 143 -2.92 15.12 1.42
CA THR A 143 -4.37 15.21 1.38
C THR A 143 -4.97 14.14 2.28
N TYR A 144 -5.64 14.57 3.36
CA TYR A 144 -6.41 13.67 4.22
C TYR A 144 -7.78 13.38 3.61
N ILE A 145 -8.12 12.10 3.56
CA ILE A 145 -9.45 11.60 3.21
C ILE A 145 -10.04 10.78 4.34
N GLU A 146 -11.33 10.94 4.58
CA GLU A 146 -12.12 10.03 5.40
C GLU A 146 -12.92 9.14 4.47
N GLU A 147 -12.64 7.84 4.49
CA GLU A 147 -13.19 6.90 3.54
C GLU A 147 -13.67 5.63 4.26
N ASN A 148 -14.89 5.20 3.89
CA ASN A 148 -15.54 4.05 4.52
C ASN A 148 -15.83 2.91 3.53
N ASN A 149 -15.64 3.13 2.24
CA ASN A 149 -16.03 2.20 1.17
C ASN A 149 -14.84 1.41 0.59
N ILE A 150 -13.65 1.49 1.22
CA ILE A 150 -12.55 0.60 0.90
C ILE A 150 -12.69 -0.67 1.74
N ARG A 151 -12.65 -1.85 1.11
CA ARG A 151 -12.87 -3.15 1.77
C ARG A 151 -11.63 -4.02 1.75
N LEU A 152 -11.38 -4.69 2.89
CA LEU A 152 -10.48 -5.81 2.96
C LEU A 152 -11.17 -7.08 2.43
N LEU A 153 -10.39 -8.07 2.04
CA LEU A 153 -10.90 -9.34 1.48
C LEU A 153 -10.65 -10.50 2.43
N LYS A 154 -11.63 -11.39 2.53
CA LYS A 154 -11.46 -12.72 3.13
C LYS A 154 -10.64 -13.62 2.22
N LYS A 155 -10.31 -14.82 2.71
CA LYS A 155 -9.51 -15.80 1.98
C LYS A 155 -10.14 -16.23 0.64
N ASP A 156 -11.46 -16.29 0.57
CA ASP A 156 -12.22 -16.63 -0.63
C ASP A 156 -12.46 -15.45 -1.58
N ALA A 157 -11.75 -14.34 -1.36
CA ALA A 157 -11.88 -13.08 -2.08
C ALA A 157 -13.25 -12.38 -1.92
N THR A 158 -14.08 -12.78 -0.99
CA THR A 158 -15.28 -12.00 -0.61
C THR A 158 -14.91 -10.83 0.30
N CYS A 159 -15.74 -9.77 0.30
CA CYS A 159 -15.50 -8.61 1.15
C CYS A 159 -15.60 -8.97 2.64
N SER A 160 -14.63 -8.50 3.40
CA SER A 160 -14.68 -8.49 4.86
C SER A 160 -15.49 -7.28 5.37
N ASN A 161 -15.96 -7.37 6.63
CA ASN A 161 -16.53 -6.22 7.32
C ASN A 161 -15.47 -5.20 7.77
N MET A 162 -14.19 -5.55 7.66
CA MET A 162 -13.09 -4.67 8.02
C MET A 162 -12.84 -3.63 6.91
N LYS A 163 -12.55 -2.40 7.34
CA LYS A 163 -12.21 -1.31 6.42
C LYS A 163 -10.75 -1.45 5.99
N GLY A 164 -10.51 -1.19 4.70
CA GLY A 164 -9.20 -0.99 4.14
C GLY A 164 -8.77 0.48 4.14
N PHE A 165 -7.60 0.74 3.59
CA PHE A 165 -6.96 2.05 3.51
C PHE A 165 -6.60 2.41 2.08
N ILE A 166 -6.48 3.73 1.82
CA ILE A 166 -6.20 4.23 0.46
C ILE A 166 -4.85 3.75 -0.08
N GLY A 167 -3.81 3.65 0.75
CA GLY A 167 -2.48 3.20 0.32
C GLY A 167 -2.43 1.71 0.00
N GLY A 168 -3.37 0.91 0.54
CA GLY A 168 -3.55 -0.48 0.18
C GLY A 168 -4.47 -0.69 -1.03
N ALA A 169 -5.38 0.27 -1.29
CA ALA A 169 -6.32 0.23 -2.40
C ALA A 169 -5.80 0.93 -3.66
N SER A 170 -4.59 1.50 -3.62
CA SER A 170 -4.05 2.25 -4.76
C SER A 170 -2.52 2.22 -4.80
N PHE A 171 -1.96 2.57 -5.95
CA PHE A 171 -0.54 2.87 -6.11
C PHE A 171 -0.30 3.78 -7.32
N VAL A 172 0.89 4.36 -7.39
CA VAL A 172 1.28 5.23 -8.49
C VAL A 172 2.50 4.65 -9.20
N PHE A 173 2.45 4.60 -10.53
CA PHE A 173 3.59 4.34 -11.38
C PHE A 173 3.57 5.28 -12.59
N ASP A 174 4.73 5.69 -13.04
CA ASP A 174 4.87 6.75 -14.04
C ASP A 174 4.02 7.97 -13.64
N ASN A 175 3.06 8.34 -14.47
CA ASN A 175 2.09 9.40 -14.19
C ASN A 175 0.66 8.86 -13.97
N LYS A 176 0.50 7.60 -13.58
CA LYS A 176 -0.78 6.94 -13.39
C LYS A 176 -1.07 6.69 -11.92
N PHE A 177 -2.20 7.18 -11.44
CA PHE A 177 -2.80 6.80 -10.17
C PHE A 177 -3.77 5.65 -10.42
N VAL A 178 -3.42 4.46 -10.00
CA VAL A 178 -4.26 3.26 -10.11
C VAL A 178 -5.04 3.07 -8.82
N LEU A 179 -6.38 3.02 -8.94
CA LEU A 179 -7.28 2.66 -7.86
C LEU A 179 -7.87 1.26 -8.13
N PHE A 180 -7.74 0.35 -7.19
CA PHE A 180 -8.29 -1.00 -7.31
C PHE A 180 -9.81 -1.01 -7.06
N GLY A 181 -10.57 -0.61 -8.05
CA GLY A 181 -12.02 -0.45 -8.07
C GLY A 181 -12.47 0.82 -8.75
N ASP A 182 -13.76 1.15 -8.61
CA ASP A 182 -14.39 2.33 -9.22
C ASP A 182 -14.34 3.52 -8.25
N ILE A 183 -13.74 4.63 -8.67
CA ILE A 183 -13.66 5.84 -7.87
C ILE A 183 -15.02 6.40 -7.49
N GLU A 184 -16.06 6.16 -8.32
CA GLU A 184 -17.42 6.62 -8.03
C GLU A 184 -18.06 5.93 -6.82
N LYS A 185 -17.48 4.82 -6.34
CA LYS A 185 -17.87 4.13 -5.12
C LYS A 185 -17.34 4.81 -3.84
N LEU A 186 -16.35 5.71 -3.96
CA LEU A 186 -15.74 6.37 -2.83
C LEU A 186 -16.47 7.65 -2.43
N GLU A 187 -16.66 7.84 -1.12
CA GLU A 187 -17.20 9.08 -0.54
C GLU A 187 -16.22 10.25 -0.76
N SER A 188 -14.94 9.98 -0.72
CA SER A 188 -13.85 10.96 -0.85
C SER A 188 -13.40 11.22 -2.29
N LYS A 189 -14.12 10.74 -3.30
CA LYS A 189 -13.76 10.79 -4.73
C LYS A 189 -13.32 12.17 -5.22
N GLU A 190 -14.03 13.23 -4.83
CA GLU A 190 -13.71 14.59 -5.30
C GLU A 190 -12.37 15.07 -4.76
N LYS A 191 -12.08 14.82 -3.48
CA LYS A 191 -10.76 15.15 -2.89
C LYS A 191 -9.62 14.38 -3.58
N ILE A 192 -9.85 13.12 -3.92
CA ILE A 192 -8.87 12.30 -4.63
C ILE A 192 -8.67 12.87 -6.05
N LYS A 193 -9.75 13.15 -6.79
CA LYS A 193 -9.70 13.74 -8.14
C LYS A 193 -8.97 15.10 -8.15
N GLU A 194 -9.26 15.96 -7.18
CA GLU A 194 -8.56 17.25 -7.03
C GLU A 194 -7.05 17.05 -6.80
N HIS A 195 -6.68 16.11 -5.91
CA HIS A 195 -5.28 15.82 -5.63
C HIS A 195 -4.55 15.29 -6.87
N ILE A 196 -5.08 14.26 -7.55
CA ILE A 196 -4.45 13.69 -8.75
C ILE A 196 -4.34 14.73 -9.87
N LYS A 197 -5.36 15.58 -10.05
CA LYS A 197 -5.32 16.70 -11.01
C LYS A 197 -4.20 17.67 -10.68
N LYS A 198 -4.03 18.05 -9.41
CA LYS A 198 -2.98 18.95 -8.94
C LYS A 198 -1.58 18.43 -9.27
N TYR A 199 -1.38 17.12 -9.25
CA TYR A 199 -0.11 16.46 -9.53
C TYR A 199 0.01 15.89 -10.95
N ASN A 200 -0.92 16.24 -11.85
CA ASN A 200 -0.95 15.81 -13.26
C ASN A 200 -0.92 14.27 -13.41
N LEU A 201 -1.56 13.55 -12.49
CA LEU A 201 -1.70 12.10 -12.57
C LEU A 201 -2.93 11.71 -13.39
N GLN A 202 -2.81 10.69 -14.20
CA GLN A 202 -3.91 10.06 -14.90
C GLN A 202 -4.61 9.07 -13.95
N LEU A 203 -5.92 9.24 -13.73
CA LEU A 203 -6.72 8.25 -13.03
C LEU A 203 -6.88 6.98 -13.88
N ILE A 204 -6.59 5.85 -13.26
CA ILE A 204 -6.93 4.51 -13.76
C ILE A 204 -7.79 3.85 -12.71
N ASP A 205 -9.03 3.57 -13.04
CA ASP A 205 -10.00 2.91 -12.17
C ASP A 205 -10.85 1.88 -12.95
N PHE A 206 -11.55 1.01 -12.25
CA PHE A 206 -12.26 -0.14 -12.83
C PHE A 206 -13.76 -0.01 -12.57
N LYS A 207 -14.47 0.49 -13.56
CA LYS A 207 -15.88 0.88 -13.46
C LYS A 207 -16.79 -0.24 -12.95
N GLY A 208 -17.63 0.12 -11.98
CA GLY A 208 -18.62 -0.76 -11.35
C GLY A 208 -18.06 -1.67 -10.27
N LEU A 209 -16.72 -1.82 -10.14
CA LEU A 209 -16.09 -2.67 -9.15
C LEU A 209 -16.00 -1.99 -7.77
N GLU A 210 -16.24 -2.75 -6.70
CA GLU A 210 -15.99 -2.28 -5.33
C GLU A 210 -14.50 -2.01 -5.13
N VAL A 211 -14.16 -1.02 -4.29
CA VAL A 211 -12.77 -0.67 -4.02
C VAL A 211 -12.18 -1.61 -2.98
N HIS A 212 -11.14 -2.36 -3.38
CA HIS A 212 -10.48 -3.35 -2.54
C HIS A 212 -9.08 -2.89 -2.13
N ASP A 213 -8.75 -3.15 -0.86
CA ASP A 213 -7.41 -3.01 -0.32
C ASP A 213 -6.66 -4.34 -0.50
N TYR A 214 -5.60 -4.32 -1.33
CA TYR A 214 -4.70 -5.45 -1.60
C TYR A 214 -3.33 -5.30 -0.90
N GLY A 215 -3.21 -4.34 0.04
CA GLY A 215 -1.91 -3.94 0.58
C GLY A 215 -1.08 -3.14 -0.42
N GLY A 216 -1.74 -2.52 -1.41
CA GLY A 216 -1.12 -1.82 -2.51
C GLY A 216 -0.42 -2.77 -3.50
N ALA A 217 0.48 -2.19 -4.30
CA ALA A 217 1.37 -2.92 -5.19
C ALA A 217 2.79 -2.39 -5.03
N ILE A 218 3.79 -3.26 -5.16
CA ILE A 218 5.21 -2.91 -4.99
C ILE A 218 5.99 -3.29 -6.24
N GLU A 219 6.47 -2.27 -6.96
CA GLU A 219 7.34 -2.39 -8.11
C GLU A 219 8.80 -2.63 -7.67
N TYR A 220 9.52 -3.56 -8.33
CA TYR A 220 10.94 -3.84 -8.06
C TYR A 220 11.71 -4.42 -9.26
#